data_445f302c724092ebcead841ddbf8769b
#
_entry.id   445f302c724092ebcead841ddbf8769b
#
_cell.length_a   1.000
_cell.length_b   1.000
_cell.length_c   1.000
_cell.angle_alpha   90.00
_cell.angle_beta   90.00
_cell.angle_gamma   90.00
#
_symmetry.space_group_name_H-M   'P 1'
#
loop_
_entity.id
_entity.type
_entity.pdbx_description
1 polymer ?
#
loop_
_entity_poly.entity_id
_entity_poly.type
_entity_poly.pdbx_seq_one_letter_code
_entity_poly.pdbx_strand_id
1 'polypeptide(L)'
;MESSERNASGPPDAAAPGTEGEDGAGGSRARYRLALGLPGRAGWRGELWIVAFFALAALVLTWPMALTLGEATGTRGDYLNNLWNGWWVKHSIVHAHSPFWTDYLYFPEGISLRRHTLSPLNALSLAALTSVLDSHQAFSLLVMAHFALSGWCLSLLARYVSGSTAGGVLGGLVYSFCPFHYFYLCQINVFSFEFMPLALLFFLRHAREGGGRNLLGVVLALAGMAATIEYYVVYTYLALGALVLCARGWARDVAPALRWRRLFVASAAGAAVVALVALPLLSATLAGEGRERAELAAATPAEMIRFNDLLGFFWIGGPEKCTVSWPTMLGYSTLVLIALGWRRVLAHWPWLVTGAAAFVLSLGKELEVAGHATGIPLPYALCQHLPVLSLLRKSDRFYMLVQLVAGVLLAAAWSGLPARLAPGRARSLAWLACAVLTMVELTGVPFQRFQIAQSKGLEVLRDDASVHAVMELPVEQRHLMNARTDYYQTVHEKKTTLGYTTSTALEPVHDERLNTLLNLHYQFVFGQSRELPRVAARLGVDRIVHYKSLLQKRPVEQSIDGGLLWQPFFFLRRPLVFVRQVGEFVERPYPPAIWQDIELRMTRAVGAPLYEDDFMAVFPVPAG
;
A
#
# COMPACT_ATOMS: atom_id res chain seq x y z
N MET A 1 -40.24 -5.36 85.80
CA MET A 1 -40.44 -4.06 86.43
C MET A 1 -40.04 -3.08 85.33
N GLU A 2 -41.04 -2.68 84.65
CA GLU A 2 -41.64 -1.33 84.67
C GLU A 2 -40.70 -0.34 84.05
N SER A 3 -41.03 0.35 83.09
CA SER A 3 -42.19 1.03 82.51
C SER A 3 -41.62 2.25 81.86
N SER A 4 -42.01 2.54 80.77
CA SER A 4 -43.07 3.34 80.10
C SER A 4 -42.53 4.60 79.52
N GLU A 5 -42.82 4.76 78.22
CA GLU A 5 -43.71 5.78 77.67
C GLU A 5 -43.20 7.24 77.73
N ARG A 6 -43.29 8.11 76.81
CA ARG A 6 -44.23 8.49 75.75
C ARG A 6 -43.66 9.69 74.95
N ASN A 7 -43.94 9.72 73.69
CA ASN A 7 -44.64 10.75 72.85
C ASN A 7 -44.31 12.24 73.14
N ALA A 8 -44.10 13.06 72.15
CA ALA A 8 -44.95 13.50 71.06
C ALA A 8 -44.37 14.67 70.25
N SER A 9 -44.72 14.67 69.03
CA SER A 9 -45.18 15.79 68.15
C SER A 9 -44.35 17.03 67.97
N GLY A 10 -44.05 17.28 66.71
CA GLY A 10 -43.75 18.44 65.90
C GLY A 10 -44.65 19.68 66.08
N PRO A 11 -44.82 20.60 65.15
CA PRO A 11 -44.14 21.03 63.98
C PRO A 11 -43.89 22.58 63.99
N PRO A 12 -44.05 23.40 62.91
CA PRO A 12 -43.22 23.63 61.78
C PRO A 12 -42.75 25.13 61.61
N ASP A 13 -42.18 25.40 60.43
CA ASP A 13 -42.07 26.72 59.75
C ASP A 13 -41.10 27.77 60.25
N ALA A 14 -40.19 28.08 59.37
CA ALA A 14 -40.07 29.44 58.83
C ALA A 14 -39.16 29.46 57.60
N ALA A 15 -39.76 29.84 56.52
CA ALA A 15 -39.12 30.27 55.30
C ALA A 15 -38.44 31.63 55.52
N ALA A 16 -37.33 31.90 54.90
CA ALA A 16 -36.82 33.21 54.55
C ALA A 16 -35.84 33.17 53.40
N PRO A 17 -35.62 34.26 52.68
CA PRO A 17 -35.69 34.28 51.23
C PRO A 17 -34.33 34.34 50.52
N GLY A 18 -34.40 34.16 49.20
CA GLY A 18 -33.39 34.06 48.19
C GLY A 18 -32.24 35.07 48.23
N THR A 19 -31.14 34.59 47.70
CA THR A 19 -30.20 35.37 46.93
C THR A 19 -30.05 34.69 45.57
N GLU A 20 -30.73 35.30 44.57
CA GLU A 20 -30.38 35.12 43.17
C GLU A 20 -29.00 35.74 42.97
N GLY A 21 -28.13 35.02 42.26
CA GLY A 21 -26.88 35.60 41.80
C GLY A 21 -25.87 34.56 41.38
N GLU A 22 -25.70 34.45 40.09
CA GLU A 22 -24.49 33.96 39.46
C GLU A 22 -24.25 32.45 39.41
N ASP A 23 -24.98 31.74 38.56
CA ASP A 23 -24.53 30.45 37.99
C ASP A 23 -24.94 30.28 36.54
N GLY A 24 -24.42 31.19 35.68
CA GLY A 24 -24.66 31.17 34.22
C GLY A 24 -23.50 30.72 33.34
N ALA A 25 -22.32 30.44 33.88
CA ALA A 25 -21.13 30.13 33.08
C ALA A 25 -20.41 28.81 33.38
N GLY A 26 -20.81 28.10 34.44
CA GLY A 26 -20.17 26.83 34.85
C GLY A 26 -20.75 25.55 34.22
N GLY A 27 -21.96 25.63 33.70
CA GLY A 27 -22.78 24.43 33.36
C GLY A 27 -22.43 23.76 32.03
N SER A 28 -21.64 24.34 31.14
CA SER A 28 -21.33 23.74 29.84
C SER A 28 -19.99 22.97 29.79
N ARG A 29 -19.09 23.24 30.72
CA ARG A 29 -17.76 22.58 30.77
C ARG A 29 -17.74 21.18 31.39
N ALA A 30 -18.75 20.81 32.16
CA ALA A 30 -18.75 19.55 32.89
C ALA A 30 -19.34 18.34 32.15
N ARG A 31 -19.87 18.49 30.94
CA ARG A 31 -20.53 17.40 30.18
C ARG A 31 -19.72 16.77 29.07
N TYR A 32 -18.51 17.21 28.81
CA TYR A 32 -17.57 16.52 27.90
C TYR A 32 -16.56 15.64 28.65
N ARG A 33 -16.98 14.99 29.74
CA ARG A 33 -16.28 13.78 30.12
C ARG A 33 -16.43 12.83 28.94
N LEU A 34 -15.35 12.69 28.15
CA LEU A 34 -15.24 11.57 27.25
C LEU A 34 -15.63 10.33 28.06
N ALA A 35 -16.81 9.80 27.80
CA ALA A 35 -17.16 8.46 28.21
C ALA A 35 -16.29 7.50 27.37
N LEU A 36 -15.00 7.50 27.67
CA LEU A 36 -14.06 6.45 27.25
C LEU A 36 -14.33 5.21 28.14
N GLY A 37 -15.62 4.93 28.31
CA GLY A 37 -16.04 3.58 28.57
C GLY A 37 -15.53 2.77 27.41
N LEU A 38 -14.75 1.74 27.68
CA LEU A 38 -14.45 0.71 26.69
C LEU A 38 -15.76 0.44 25.95
N PRO A 39 -15.85 0.65 24.61
CA PRO A 39 -17.02 0.24 23.88
C PRO A 39 -17.25 -1.18 24.31
N GLY A 40 -18.46 -1.51 24.76
CA GLY A 40 -18.74 -2.83 25.30
C GLY A 40 -18.08 -3.81 24.35
N ARG A 41 -17.10 -4.56 24.83
CA ARG A 41 -16.30 -5.45 23.99
C ARG A 41 -17.33 -6.23 23.19
N ALA A 42 -17.41 -6.00 21.89
CA ALA A 42 -18.10 -6.95 21.03
C ALA A 42 -17.47 -8.27 21.45
N GLY A 43 -18.26 -9.16 22.04
CA GLY A 43 -17.69 -10.42 22.49
C GLY A 43 -17.01 -11.06 21.30
N TRP A 44 -16.06 -11.96 21.47
CA TRP A 44 -15.31 -12.58 20.38
C TRP A 44 -16.17 -12.92 19.14
N ARG A 45 -17.45 -13.28 19.34
CA ARG A 45 -18.45 -13.49 18.28
C ARG A 45 -18.74 -12.21 17.48
N GLY A 46 -18.87 -11.07 18.16
CA GLY A 46 -19.10 -9.79 17.49
C GLY A 46 -17.88 -9.35 16.66
N GLU A 47 -16.65 -9.62 17.13
CA GLU A 47 -15.45 -9.37 16.35
C GLU A 47 -15.38 -10.27 15.12
N LEU A 48 -15.73 -11.55 15.24
CA LEU A 48 -15.81 -12.45 14.08
C LEU A 48 -16.79 -11.95 13.02
N TRP A 49 -17.95 -11.42 13.41
CA TRP A 49 -18.90 -10.85 12.46
C TRP A 49 -18.34 -9.61 11.75
N ILE A 50 -17.57 -8.77 12.45
CA ILE A 50 -16.94 -7.60 11.83
C ILE A 50 -15.84 -8.03 10.86
N VAL A 51 -15.01 -9.01 11.22
CA VAL A 51 -14.01 -9.58 10.31
C VAL A 51 -14.68 -10.20 9.08
N ALA A 52 -15.72 -11.02 9.28
CA ALA A 52 -16.48 -11.62 8.20
C ALA A 52 -17.14 -10.57 7.29
N PHE A 53 -17.63 -9.47 7.85
CA PHE A 53 -18.17 -8.34 7.09
C PHE A 53 -17.09 -7.72 6.18
N PHE A 54 -15.88 -7.45 6.70
CA PHE A 54 -14.79 -6.89 5.88
C PHE A 54 -14.28 -7.90 4.86
N ALA A 55 -14.24 -9.18 5.18
CA ALA A 55 -13.91 -10.23 4.21
C ALA A 55 -14.94 -10.29 3.07
N LEU A 56 -16.24 -10.25 3.39
CA LEU A 56 -17.31 -10.19 2.39
C LEU A 56 -17.24 -8.90 1.57
N ALA A 57 -16.98 -7.75 2.23
CA ALA A 57 -16.80 -6.48 1.54
C ALA A 57 -15.60 -6.54 0.57
N ALA A 58 -14.48 -7.17 0.98
CA ALA A 58 -13.33 -7.37 0.09
C ALA A 58 -13.73 -8.23 -1.12
N LEU A 59 -14.43 -9.34 -0.95
CA LEU A 59 -14.91 -10.17 -2.05
C LEU A 59 -15.81 -9.41 -3.02
N VAL A 60 -16.76 -8.62 -2.51
CA VAL A 60 -17.73 -7.89 -3.31
C VAL A 60 -17.10 -6.69 -4.01
N LEU A 61 -16.28 -5.90 -3.29
CA LEU A 61 -15.73 -4.64 -3.79
C LEU A 61 -14.45 -4.83 -4.62
N THR A 62 -13.86 -6.02 -4.62
CA THR A 62 -12.79 -6.42 -5.55
C THR A 62 -13.28 -7.31 -6.71
N TRP A 63 -14.61 -7.40 -6.87
CA TRP A 63 -15.18 -8.15 -7.97
C TRP A 63 -14.66 -7.69 -9.33
N PRO A 64 -14.39 -8.61 -10.27
CA PRO A 64 -14.60 -10.07 -10.25
C PRO A 64 -13.33 -10.87 -9.83
N MET A 65 -12.38 -10.28 -9.07
CA MET A 65 -11.12 -10.94 -8.67
C MET A 65 -11.35 -12.32 -8.05
N ALA A 66 -12.38 -12.46 -7.21
CA ALA A 66 -12.70 -13.73 -6.56
C ALA A 66 -13.09 -14.86 -7.53
N LEU A 67 -13.60 -14.54 -8.73
CA LEU A 67 -13.96 -15.53 -9.76
C LEU A 67 -12.82 -15.85 -10.71
N THR A 68 -11.78 -15.03 -10.75
CA THR A 68 -10.70 -15.12 -11.71
C THR A 68 -9.37 -15.02 -11.01
N LEU A 69 -9.25 -15.73 -9.89
CA LEU A 69 -8.05 -15.74 -9.03
C LEU A 69 -6.76 -16.06 -9.81
N GLY A 70 -6.85 -16.92 -10.82
CA GLY A 70 -5.69 -17.31 -11.66
C GLY A 70 -5.32 -16.30 -12.74
N GLU A 71 -6.01 -15.15 -12.86
CA GLU A 71 -5.64 -14.11 -13.80
C GLU A 71 -4.78 -13.03 -13.13
N ALA A 72 -3.82 -12.51 -13.87
CA ALA A 72 -2.99 -11.40 -13.41
C ALA A 72 -3.82 -10.11 -13.26
N THR A 73 -3.53 -9.33 -12.25
CA THR A 73 -4.29 -8.14 -11.88
C THR A 73 -3.41 -6.89 -11.87
N GLY A 74 -3.89 -5.81 -12.45
CA GLY A 74 -3.26 -4.49 -12.36
C GLY A 74 -2.18 -4.22 -13.43
N THR A 75 -1.12 -3.48 -13.10
CA THR A 75 -0.04 -3.15 -14.04
C THR A 75 1.10 -4.17 -13.97
N ARG A 76 1.66 -4.56 -15.12
CA ARG A 76 2.59 -5.69 -15.22
C ARG A 76 3.86 -5.54 -14.38
N GLY A 77 4.49 -4.37 -14.32
CA GLY A 77 5.82 -4.20 -13.72
C GLY A 77 5.93 -4.63 -12.27
N ASP A 78 5.33 -3.86 -11.35
CA ASP A 78 5.41 -4.13 -9.90
C ASP A 78 4.70 -5.43 -9.52
N TYR A 79 3.63 -5.81 -10.24
CA TYR A 79 2.93 -7.07 -10.03
C TYR A 79 3.86 -8.27 -10.25
N LEU A 80 4.53 -8.33 -11.41
CA LEU A 80 5.43 -9.44 -11.77
C LEU A 80 6.62 -9.53 -10.83
N ASN A 81 7.16 -8.37 -10.45
CA ASN A 81 8.25 -8.31 -9.47
C ASN A 81 7.83 -8.83 -8.09
N ASN A 82 6.61 -8.55 -7.63
CA ASN A 82 6.12 -9.11 -6.36
C ASN A 82 5.92 -10.63 -6.42
N LEU A 83 5.51 -11.18 -7.57
CA LEU A 83 5.47 -12.64 -7.74
C LEU A 83 6.87 -13.24 -7.66
N TRP A 84 7.86 -12.60 -8.30
CA TRP A 84 9.26 -13.00 -8.20
C TRP A 84 9.77 -12.92 -6.74
N ASN A 85 9.46 -11.86 -6.01
CA ASN A 85 9.83 -11.73 -4.60
C ASN A 85 9.34 -12.91 -3.77
N GLY A 86 8.08 -13.32 -3.96
CA GLY A 86 7.51 -14.48 -3.29
C GLY A 86 8.23 -15.78 -3.65
N TRP A 87 8.49 -16.00 -4.94
CA TRP A 87 9.24 -17.16 -5.44
C TRP A 87 10.68 -17.16 -4.90
N TRP A 88 11.37 -16.02 -4.96
CA TRP A 88 12.75 -15.89 -4.49
C TRP A 88 12.90 -16.18 -2.99
N VAL A 89 11.99 -15.65 -2.16
CA VAL A 89 11.99 -15.94 -0.72
C VAL A 89 11.74 -17.43 -0.47
N LYS A 90 10.79 -18.04 -1.18
CA LYS A 90 10.55 -19.50 -1.10
C LYS A 90 11.79 -20.28 -1.50
N HIS A 91 12.39 -19.95 -2.63
CA HIS A 91 13.62 -20.57 -3.13
C HIS A 91 14.75 -20.44 -2.11
N SER A 92 14.95 -19.26 -1.54
CA SER A 92 15.96 -18.99 -0.52
C SER A 92 15.77 -19.84 0.74
N ILE A 93 14.53 -20.01 1.20
CA ILE A 93 14.21 -20.85 2.37
C ILE A 93 14.50 -22.32 2.09
N VAL A 94 14.06 -22.82 0.93
CA VAL A 94 14.24 -24.23 0.55
C VAL A 94 15.71 -24.59 0.42
N HIS A 95 16.55 -23.69 -0.11
CA HIS A 95 17.97 -23.94 -0.33
C HIS A 95 18.86 -23.37 0.80
N ALA A 96 18.27 -22.88 1.91
CA ALA A 96 18.98 -22.41 3.09
C ALA A 96 20.01 -21.29 2.83
N HIS A 97 19.71 -20.35 1.92
CA HIS A 97 20.56 -19.18 1.67
C HIS A 97 19.84 -17.85 1.96
N SER A 98 20.62 -16.77 1.99
CA SER A 98 20.08 -15.44 2.31
C SER A 98 19.14 -14.93 1.22
N PRO A 99 17.93 -14.43 1.54
CA PRO A 99 17.06 -13.81 0.56
C PRO A 99 17.52 -12.39 0.14
N PHE A 100 18.57 -11.84 0.77
CA PHE A 100 19.04 -10.48 0.54
C PHE A 100 20.23 -10.37 -0.43
N TRP A 101 20.57 -11.44 -1.10
CA TRP A 101 21.54 -11.48 -2.19
C TRP A 101 21.18 -12.59 -3.16
N THR A 102 21.41 -12.37 -4.47
CA THR A 102 21.13 -13.36 -5.50
C THR A 102 22.10 -13.25 -6.67
N ASP A 103 22.49 -14.39 -7.23
CA ASP A 103 23.13 -14.54 -8.53
C ASP A 103 22.14 -15.06 -9.60
N TYR A 104 20.88 -15.19 -9.23
CA TYR A 104 19.80 -15.53 -10.18
C TYR A 104 19.45 -14.36 -11.09
N LEU A 105 19.72 -13.13 -10.65
CA LEU A 105 19.65 -11.92 -11.47
C LEU A 105 21.07 -11.38 -11.69
N TYR A 106 21.29 -10.75 -12.82
CA TYR A 106 22.59 -10.17 -13.20
C TYR A 106 23.74 -11.17 -13.15
N PHE A 107 23.47 -12.43 -13.54
CA PHE A 107 24.49 -13.47 -13.62
C PHE A 107 25.63 -13.06 -14.57
N PRO A 108 26.92 -13.34 -14.26
CA PRO A 108 27.41 -14.12 -13.11
C PRO A 108 27.65 -13.30 -11.82
N GLU A 109 27.66 -11.98 -11.82
CA GLU A 109 28.05 -11.15 -10.66
C GLU A 109 27.01 -11.20 -9.54
N GLY A 110 25.74 -11.33 -9.88
CA GLY A 110 24.66 -11.24 -8.92
C GLY A 110 24.37 -9.82 -8.44
N ILE A 111 23.43 -9.68 -7.51
CA ILE A 111 23.00 -8.39 -6.97
C ILE A 111 22.60 -8.49 -5.50
N SER A 112 22.91 -7.44 -4.73
CA SER A 112 22.40 -7.25 -3.37
C SER A 112 20.94 -6.81 -3.39
N LEU A 113 20.08 -7.54 -2.68
CA LEU A 113 18.66 -7.23 -2.54
C LEU A 113 18.35 -6.49 -1.23
N ARG A 114 19.36 -6.10 -0.44
CA ARG A 114 19.19 -5.39 0.85
C ARG A 114 18.50 -4.05 0.70
N ARG A 115 18.62 -3.40 -0.47
CA ARG A 115 17.93 -2.14 -0.81
C ARG A 115 16.77 -2.34 -1.79
N HIS A 116 16.50 -3.58 -2.17
CA HIS A 116 15.36 -3.92 -3.00
C HIS A 116 14.06 -3.88 -2.20
N THR A 117 12.94 -3.57 -2.86
CA THR A 117 11.59 -3.55 -2.26
C THR A 117 11.07 -4.99 -2.08
N LEU A 118 11.82 -5.80 -1.34
CA LEU A 118 11.46 -7.22 -1.14
C LEU A 118 10.15 -7.38 -0.35
N SER A 119 9.82 -6.41 0.52
CA SER A 119 8.64 -6.48 1.40
C SER A 119 8.56 -7.83 2.14
N PRO A 120 9.48 -8.12 3.08
CA PRO A 120 9.70 -9.46 3.60
C PRO A 120 8.45 -10.18 4.10
N LEU A 121 7.52 -9.48 4.75
CA LEU A 121 6.28 -10.10 5.24
C LEU A 121 5.35 -10.52 4.10
N ASN A 122 5.21 -9.68 3.06
CA ASN A 122 4.39 -9.99 1.90
C ASN A 122 5.03 -11.11 1.06
N ALA A 123 6.34 -11.05 0.84
CA ALA A 123 7.06 -12.09 0.12
C ALA A 123 6.99 -13.45 0.86
N LEU A 124 7.12 -13.46 2.18
CA LEU A 124 6.94 -14.67 2.99
C LEU A 124 5.51 -15.20 2.92
N SER A 125 4.51 -14.31 2.95
CA SER A 125 3.09 -14.69 2.79
C SER A 125 2.83 -15.31 1.42
N LEU A 126 3.38 -14.72 0.35
CA LEU A 126 3.31 -15.30 -1.00
C LEU A 126 4.05 -16.65 -1.08
N ALA A 127 5.25 -16.75 -0.50
CA ALA A 127 6.01 -18.00 -0.42
C ALA A 127 5.21 -19.12 0.25
N ALA A 128 4.51 -18.80 1.33
CA ALA A 128 3.65 -19.77 2.04
C ALA A 128 2.41 -20.15 1.20
N LEU A 129 1.72 -19.17 0.63
CA LEU A 129 0.51 -19.41 -0.18
C LEU A 129 0.82 -20.19 -1.47
N THR A 130 1.95 -19.90 -2.11
CA THR A 130 2.39 -20.62 -3.33
C THR A 130 2.86 -22.06 -3.08
N SER A 131 2.80 -22.53 -1.84
CA SER A 131 2.98 -23.95 -1.54
C SER A 131 1.72 -24.78 -1.83
N VAL A 132 0.55 -24.14 -1.95
CA VAL A 132 -0.75 -24.80 -2.18
C VAL A 132 -1.59 -24.15 -3.29
N LEU A 133 -1.22 -22.96 -3.75
CA LEU A 133 -1.91 -22.19 -4.78
C LEU A 133 -0.92 -21.79 -5.88
N ASP A 134 -1.42 -21.48 -7.08
CA ASP A 134 -0.58 -20.82 -8.06
C ASP A 134 -0.26 -19.37 -7.65
N SER A 135 0.75 -18.77 -8.29
CA SER A 135 1.25 -17.45 -7.89
C SER A 135 0.21 -16.32 -8.05
N HIS A 136 -0.66 -16.42 -9.06
CA HIS A 136 -1.72 -15.41 -9.30
C HIS A 136 -2.84 -15.55 -8.28
N GLN A 137 -3.23 -16.80 -7.94
CA GLN A 137 -4.20 -17.08 -6.89
C GLN A 137 -3.70 -16.58 -5.53
N ALA A 138 -2.44 -16.88 -5.21
CA ALA A 138 -1.79 -16.45 -3.98
C ALA A 138 -1.79 -14.93 -3.85
N PHE A 139 -1.43 -14.21 -4.91
CA PHE A 139 -1.41 -12.74 -4.93
C PHE A 139 -2.83 -12.17 -4.78
N SER A 140 -3.80 -12.68 -5.52
CA SER A 140 -5.19 -12.22 -5.47
C SER A 140 -5.79 -12.40 -4.07
N LEU A 141 -5.53 -13.56 -3.44
CA LEU A 141 -5.98 -13.84 -2.08
C LEU A 141 -5.32 -12.91 -1.06
N LEU A 142 -4.02 -12.65 -1.20
CA LEU A 142 -3.28 -11.74 -0.32
C LEU A 142 -3.80 -10.30 -0.43
N VAL A 143 -4.10 -9.83 -1.63
CA VAL A 143 -4.73 -8.51 -1.86
C VAL A 143 -6.09 -8.41 -1.17
N MET A 144 -6.96 -9.42 -1.33
CA MET A 144 -8.27 -9.43 -0.64
C MET A 144 -8.12 -9.46 0.88
N ALA A 145 -7.12 -10.19 1.40
CA ALA A 145 -6.82 -10.22 2.82
C ALA A 145 -6.38 -8.84 3.34
N HIS A 146 -5.52 -8.12 2.63
CA HIS A 146 -5.11 -6.76 3.02
C HIS A 146 -6.29 -5.78 3.04
N PHE A 147 -7.20 -5.83 2.05
CA PHE A 147 -8.44 -5.03 2.10
C PHE A 147 -9.24 -5.33 3.37
N ALA A 148 -9.49 -6.59 3.66
CA ALA A 148 -10.26 -6.99 4.83
C ALA A 148 -9.58 -6.59 6.15
N LEU A 149 -8.29 -6.85 6.27
CA LEU A 149 -7.49 -6.53 7.47
C LEU A 149 -7.39 -5.02 7.68
N SER A 150 -7.12 -4.24 6.64
CA SER A 150 -7.03 -2.77 6.74
C SER A 150 -8.32 -2.17 7.28
N GLY A 151 -9.48 -2.60 6.77
CA GLY A 151 -10.79 -2.15 7.24
C GLY A 151 -11.06 -2.54 8.69
N TRP A 152 -10.79 -3.79 9.04
CA TRP A 152 -10.95 -4.27 10.40
C TRP A 152 -10.03 -3.54 11.38
N CYS A 153 -8.75 -3.39 11.05
CA CYS A 153 -7.76 -2.73 11.91
C CYS A 153 -8.10 -1.25 12.17
N LEU A 154 -8.51 -0.52 11.12
CA LEU A 154 -8.99 0.84 11.34
C LEU A 154 -10.28 0.85 12.16
N SER A 155 -11.20 -0.08 11.94
CA SER A 155 -12.43 -0.16 12.74
C SER A 155 -12.15 -0.32 14.24
N LEU A 156 -11.09 -1.05 14.60
CA LEU A 156 -10.64 -1.19 15.99
C LEU A 156 -10.18 0.15 16.58
N LEU A 157 -9.33 0.88 15.87
CA LEU A 157 -8.85 2.21 16.30
C LEU A 157 -10.00 3.20 16.37
N ALA A 158 -10.83 3.26 15.33
CA ALA A 158 -11.93 4.21 15.23
C ALA A 158 -13.02 3.97 16.30
N ARG A 159 -13.30 2.72 16.64
CA ARG A 159 -14.16 2.34 17.77
C ARG A 159 -13.58 2.76 19.10
N TYR A 160 -12.26 2.54 19.28
CA TYR A 160 -11.59 2.94 20.51
C TYR A 160 -11.64 4.46 20.73
N VAL A 161 -11.51 5.24 19.65
CA VAL A 161 -11.53 6.72 19.73
C VAL A 161 -12.95 7.26 19.86
N SER A 162 -13.91 6.76 19.06
CA SER A 162 -15.26 7.32 18.94
C SER A 162 -16.28 6.72 19.90
N GLY A 163 -16.00 5.53 20.45
CA GLY A 163 -16.96 4.76 21.24
C GLY A 163 -18.11 4.14 20.43
N SER A 164 -18.08 4.21 19.09
CA SER A 164 -19.16 3.76 18.21
C SER A 164 -18.71 2.58 17.32
N THR A 165 -19.35 1.42 17.49
CA THR A 165 -19.08 0.25 16.62
C THR A 165 -19.51 0.51 15.16
N ALA A 166 -20.73 1.04 14.96
CA ALA A 166 -21.25 1.33 13.63
C ALA A 166 -20.40 2.42 12.93
N GLY A 167 -20.02 3.48 13.67
CA GLY A 167 -19.10 4.51 13.15
C GLY A 167 -17.72 3.93 12.82
N GLY A 168 -17.18 3.06 13.69
CA GLY A 168 -15.88 2.44 13.45
C GLY A 168 -15.87 1.55 12.21
N VAL A 169 -16.92 0.76 11.98
CA VAL A 169 -17.04 -0.05 10.75
C VAL A 169 -17.16 0.84 9.51
N LEU A 170 -17.93 1.92 9.58
CA LEU A 170 -18.03 2.88 8.47
C LEU A 170 -16.67 3.55 8.17
N GLY A 171 -15.93 3.96 9.21
CA GLY A 171 -14.57 4.50 9.05
C GLY A 171 -13.62 3.47 8.44
N GLY A 172 -13.72 2.19 8.86
CA GLY A 172 -12.95 1.08 8.30
C GLY A 172 -13.21 0.86 6.81
N LEU A 173 -14.47 0.97 6.37
CA LEU A 173 -14.84 0.90 4.96
C LEU A 173 -14.17 2.01 4.14
N VAL A 174 -14.27 3.25 4.61
CA VAL A 174 -13.67 4.42 3.94
C VAL A 174 -12.16 4.27 3.81
N TYR A 175 -11.49 3.80 4.83
CA TYR A 175 -10.05 3.61 4.84
C TYR A 175 -9.61 2.48 3.91
N SER A 176 -10.28 1.33 4.02
CA SER A 176 -9.89 0.14 3.29
C SER A 176 -10.17 0.26 1.79
N PHE A 177 -11.34 0.79 1.42
CA PHE A 177 -11.78 0.83 0.03
C PHE A 177 -11.64 2.22 -0.60
N CYS A 178 -10.65 3.01 -0.15
CA CYS A 178 -10.34 4.29 -0.73
C CYS A 178 -9.67 4.16 -2.11
N PRO A 179 -9.79 5.17 -2.99
CA PRO A 179 -9.19 5.13 -4.33
C PRO A 179 -7.68 4.90 -4.32
N PHE A 180 -6.98 5.40 -3.31
CA PHE A 180 -5.54 5.20 -3.15
C PHE A 180 -5.16 3.73 -2.97
N HIS A 181 -5.95 2.99 -2.20
CA HIS A 181 -5.74 1.56 -1.99
C HIS A 181 -5.90 0.79 -3.31
N TYR A 182 -6.94 1.07 -4.08
CA TYR A 182 -7.10 0.49 -5.41
C TYR A 182 -5.98 0.84 -6.38
N PHE A 183 -5.46 2.07 -6.29
CA PHE A 183 -4.38 2.53 -7.15
C PHE A 183 -3.07 1.77 -6.90
N TYR A 184 -2.74 1.50 -5.65
CA TYR A 184 -1.50 0.82 -5.26
C TYR A 184 -1.61 -0.71 -5.20
N LEU A 185 -2.65 -1.30 -5.74
CA LEU A 185 -2.92 -2.74 -5.69
C LEU A 185 -1.72 -3.60 -6.18
N CYS A 186 -0.99 -3.14 -7.19
CA CYS A 186 0.18 -3.86 -7.72
C CYS A 186 1.45 -3.68 -6.88
N GLN A 187 1.50 -2.63 -6.05
CA GLN A 187 2.59 -2.37 -5.12
C GLN A 187 2.20 -2.85 -3.73
N ILE A 188 2.21 -4.17 -3.53
CA ILE A 188 1.70 -4.79 -2.31
C ILE A 188 2.37 -4.28 -1.03
N ASN A 189 3.60 -3.82 -1.10
CA ASN A 189 4.29 -3.18 0.01
C ASN A 189 3.61 -1.87 0.44
N VAL A 190 3.27 -0.99 -0.53
CA VAL A 190 2.53 0.26 -0.27
C VAL A 190 1.08 -0.03 0.11
N PHE A 191 0.54 -1.14 -0.36
CA PHE A 191 -0.84 -1.58 -0.18
C PHE A 191 -1.14 -2.12 1.24
N SER A 192 -0.13 -2.49 2.04
CA SER A 192 -0.30 -3.08 3.38
C SER A 192 -0.61 -2.00 4.42
N PHE A 193 -1.88 -1.65 4.58
CA PHE A 193 -2.36 -0.52 5.40
C PHE A 193 -2.74 -0.89 6.84
N GLU A 194 -2.89 -2.16 7.14
CA GLU A 194 -3.45 -2.68 8.40
C GLU A 194 -2.62 -2.33 9.63
N PHE A 195 -1.30 -2.20 9.50
CA PHE A 195 -0.44 -2.04 10.67
C PHE A 195 -0.44 -0.64 11.28
N MET A 196 -0.66 0.42 10.48
CA MET A 196 -0.67 1.80 10.97
C MET A 196 -1.78 2.06 11.99
N PRO A 197 -3.05 1.73 11.73
CA PRO A 197 -4.10 1.89 12.73
C PRO A 197 -3.89 1.00 13.95
N LEU A 198 -3.32 -0.22 13.80
CA LEU A 198 -3.00 -1.10 14.93
C LEU A 198 -1.91 -0.50 15.82
N ALA A 199 -0.84 0.02 15.23
CA ALA A 199 0.23 0.68 15.98
C ALA A 199 -0.32 1.84 16.81
N LEU A 200 -1.08 2.76 16.19
CA LEU A 200 -1.70 3.89 16.89
C LEU A 200 -2.65 3.42 18.00
N LEU A 201 -3.48 2.41 17.75
CA LEU A 201 -4.37 1.83 18.74
C LEU A 201 -3.61 1.33 19.97
N PHE A 202 -2.58 0.52 19.76
CA PHE A 202 -1.82 -0.07 20.86
C PHE A 202 -0.93 0.95 21.59
N PHE A 203 -0.39 1.96 20.88
CA PHE A 203 0.27 3.11 21.52
C PHE A 203 -0.69 3.85 22.48
N LEU A 204 -1.89 4.20 22.01
CA LEU A 204 -2.88 4.89 22.83
C LEU A 204 -3.34 4.05 24.02
N ARG A 205 -3.57 2.75 23.82
CA ARG A 205 -3.91 1.83 24.90
C ARG A 205 -2.77 1.68 25.90
N HIS A 206 -1.55 1.46 25.44
CA HIS A 206 -0.41 1.31 26.34
C HIS A 206 -0.15 2.59 27.14
N ALA A 207 -0.25 3.75 26.49
CA ALA A 207 -0.08 5.03 27.17
C ALA A 207 -1.10 5.23 28.30
N ARG A 208 -2.33 4.78 28.13
CA ARG A 208 -3.43 4.94 29.11
C ARG A 208 -3.47 3.80 30.14
N GLU A 209 -3.58 2.58 29.64
CA GLU A 209 -3.87 1.39 30.45
C GLU A 209 -2.57 0.71 30.91
N GLY A 210 -1.49 0.84 30.12
CA GLY A 210 -0.26 0.06 30.30
C GLY A 210 -0.44 -1.39 29.86
N GLY A 211 0.29 -2.30 30.52
CA GLY A 211 0.19 -3.74 30.30
C GLY A 211 1.09 -4.27 29.18
N GLY A 212 1.63 -5.48 29.39
CA GLY A 212 2.53 -6.14 28.44
C GLY A 212 1.86 -6.49 27.11
N ARG A 213 0.56 -6.81 27.10
CA ARG A 213 -0.21 -7.11 25.88
C ARG A 213 -0.30 -5.91 24.95
N ASN A 214 -0.51 -4.70 25.49
CA ASN A 214 -0.54 -3.48 24.68
C ASN A 214 0.86 -3.14 24.15
N LEU A 215 1.90 -3.33 24.96
CA LEU A 215 3.29 -3.16 24.52
C LEU A 215 3.65 -4.15 23.40
N LEU A 216 3.30 -5.43 23.58
CA LEU A 216 3.50 -6.44 22.53
C LEU A 216 2.74 -6.07 21.25
N GLY A 217 1.52 -5.54 21.38
CA GLY A 217 0.76 -5.02 20.22
C GLY A 217 1.47 -3.92 19.46
N VAL A 218 2.10 -2.96 20.18
CA VAL A 218 2.95 -1.92 19.55
C VAL A 218 4.12 -2.57 18.79
N VAL A 219 4.85 -3.47 19.46
CA VAL A 219 6.03 -4.14 18.88
C VAL A 219 5.65 -4.93 17.62
N LEU A 220 4.61 -5.74 17.69
CA LEU A 220 4.17 -6.55 16.53
C LEU A 220 3.64 -5.70 15.38
N ALA A 221 2.88 -4.63 15.66
CA ALA A 221 2.37 -3.75 14.63
C ALA A 221 3.50 -2.99 13.91
N LEU A 222 4.49 -2.50 14.67
CA LEU A 222 5.65 -1.82 14.08
C LEU A 222 6.59 -2.80 13.36
N ALA A 223 6.77 -4.03 13.87
CA ALA A 223 7.52 -5.07 13.18
C ALA A 223 6.87 -5.44 11.84
N GLY A 224 5.55 -5.68 11.83
CA GLY A 224 4.80 -5.97 10.60
C GLY A 224 4.90 -4.82 9.60
N MET A 225 4.77 -3.57 10.08
CA MET A 225 4.92 -2.38 9.25
C MET A 225 6.33 -2.26 8.65
N ALA A 226 7.39 -2.43 9.45
CA ALA A 226 8.76 -2.40 8.97
C ALA A 226 9.08 -3.55 8.00
N ALA A 227 8.43 -4.71 8.18
CA ALA A 227 8.57 -5.85 7.29
C ALA A 227 7.71 -5.76 6.01
N THR A 228 6.88 -4.72 5.88
CA THR A 228 6.12 -4.42 4.66
C THR A 228 6.66 -3.18 3.97
N ILE A 229 6.68 -2.04 4.68
CA ILE A 229 7.18 -0.76 4.16
C ILE A 229 7.59 0.19 5.30
N GLU A 230 8.83 0.61 5.31
CA GLU A 230 9.42 1.41 6.41
C GLU A 230 8.83 2.83 6.50
N TYR A 231 8.33 3.39 5.41
CA TYR A 231 7.78 4.75 5.38
C TYR A 231 6.60 4.92 6.34
N TYR A 232 5.77 3.89 6.50
CA TYR A 232 4.60 3.95 7.37
C TYR A 232 4.97 3.99 8.85
N VAL A 233 6.14 3.48 9.22
CA VAL A 233 6.71 3.64 10.56
C VAL A 233 6.91 5.14 10.84
N VAL A 234 7.54 5.85 9.90
CA VAL A 234 7.77 7.30 10.02
C VAL A 234 6.45 8.06 10.13
N TYR A 235 5.49 7.75 9.26
CA TYR A 235 4.16 8.40 9.31
C TYR A 235 3.43 8.13 10.61
N THR A 236 3.54 6.91 11.15
CA THR A 236 2.96 6.54 12.44
C THR A 236 3.56 7.36 13.59
N TYR A 237 4.89 7.52 13.62
CA TYR A 237 5.53 8.35 14.63
C TYR A 237 5.23 9.84 14.47
N LEU A 238 5.11 10.36 13.25
CA LEU A 238 4.65 11.73 13.00
C LEU A 238 3.22 11.95 13.49
N ALA A 239 2.32 11.01 13.22
CA ALA A 239 0.95 11.04 13.72
C ALA A 239 0.91 10.99 15.25
N LEU A 240 1.67 10.08 15.86
CA LEU A 240 1.78 9.95 17.31
C LEU A 240 2.35 11.24 17.92
N GLY A 241 3.38 11.81 17.33
CA GLY A 241 3.97 13.09 17.75
C GLY A 241 2.96 14.23 17.72
N ALA A 242 2.19 14.37 16.63
CA ALA A 242 1.14 15.38 16.50
C ALA A 242 0.05 15.19 17.57
N LEU A 243 -0.44 13.97 17.75
CA LEU A 243 -1.43 13.64 18.79
C LEU A 243 -0.92 13.96 20.20
N VAL A 244 0.35 13.65 20.47
CA VAL A 244 1.01 13.88 21.77
C VAL A 244 1.22 15.39 22.02
N LEU A 245 1.65 16.16 21.02
CA LEU A 245 1.79 17.61 21.12
C LEU A 245 0.44 18.28 21.36
N CYS A 246 -0.59 17.85 20.63
CA CYS A 246 -1.95 18.33 20.84
C CYS A 246 -2.51 17.92 22.21
N ALA A 247 -2.13 16.74 22.72
CA ALA A 247 -2.55 16.26 24.03
C ALA A 247 -2.12 17.19 25.16
N ARG A 248 -0.99 17.91 25.06
CA ARG A 248 -0.58 18.92 26.06
C ARG A 248 -1.58 20.07 26.18
N GLY A 249 -2.15 20.52 25.06
CA GLY A 249 -3.21 21.55 25.07
C GLY A 249 -4.60 21.01 25.44
N TRP A 250 -4.86 19.75 25.07
CA TRP A 250 -6.10 19.02 25.36
C TRP A 250 -6.11 18.37 26.75
N ALA A 251 -4.96 18.26 27.34
CA ALA A 251 -4.62 17.43 28.47
C ALA A 251 -4.96 17.99 29.84
N ARG A 252 -5.49 19.18 29.94
CA ARG A 252 -6.01 19.60 31.26
C ARG A 252 -7.16 18.70 31.72
N ASP A 253 -7.91 18.10 30.77
CA ASP A 253 -9.04 17.21 31.05
C ASP A 253 -8.78 15.71 30.73
N VAL A 254 -7.80 15.37 29.92
CA VAL A 254 -7.56 13.99 29.40
C VAL A 254 -6.15 13.47 29.70
N ALA A 255 -5.18 14.30 29.94
CA ALA A 255 -3.76 13.93 30.09
C ALA A 255 -3.31 13.39 31.44
N PRO A 256 -4.03 13.47 32.56
CA PRO A 256 -3.64 12.69 33.74
C PRO A 256 -3.55 11.19 33.42
N ALA A 257 -4.22 10.76 32.31
CA ALA A 257 -4.24 9.37 31.86
C ALA A 257 -3.07 8.97 30.95
N LEU A 258 -2.37 9.92 30.26
CA LEU A 258 -1.24 9.59 29.40
C LEU A 258 0.06 9.59 30.20
N ARG A 259 0.60 8.42 30.45
CA ARG A 259 1.87 8.28 31.16
C ARG A 259 3.03 8.36 30.17
N TRP A 260 3.74 9.48 30.14
CA TRP A 260 4.89 9.74 29.25
C TRP A 260 5.94 8.64 29.29
N ARG A 261 6.23 8.08 30.48
CA ARG A 261 7.14 6.94 30.63
C ARG A 261 6.69 5.74 29.80
N ARG A 262 5.38 5.47 29.73
CA ARG A 262 4.85 4.35 28.93
C ARG A 262 4.97 4.62 27.43
N LEU A 263 4.68 5.85 26.99
CA LEU A 263 4.90 6.25 25.59
C LEU A 263 6.37 6.11 25.20
N PHE A 264 7.27 6.57 26.06
CA PHE A 264 8.69 6.43 25.82
C PHE A 264 9.12 4.96 25.71
N VAL A 265 8.70 4.09 26.66
CA VAL A 265 9.01 2.66 26.63
C VAL A 265 8.45 1.99 25.37
N ALA A 266 7.21 2.30 24.99
CA ALA A 266 6.61 1.76 23.77
C ALA A 266 7.34 2.24 22.50
N SER A 267 7.71 3.52 22.46
CA SER A 267 8.47 4.07 21.33
C SER A 267 9.88 3.49 21.23
N ALA A 268 10.58 3.31 22.37
CA ALA A 268 11.91 2.71 22.42
C ALA A 268 11.87 1.23 22.00
N ALA A 269 10.93 0.45 22.53
CA ALA A 269 10.75 -0.95 22.15
C ALA A 269 10.35 -1.09 20.67
N GLY A 270 9.48 -0.21 20.20
CA GLY A 270 9.10 -0.15 18.78
C GLY A 270 10.28 0.23 17.86
N ALA A 271 11.06 1.24 18.22
CA ALA A 271 12.25 1.63 17.47
C ALA A 271 13.29 0.49 17.41
N ALA A 272 13.49 -0.21 18.51
CA ALA A 272 14.41 -1.35 18.58
C ALA A 272 13.98 -2.48 17.62
N VAL A 273 12.69 -2.85 17.61
CA VAL A 273 12.21 -3.89 16.70
C VAL A 273 12.25 -3.44 15.24
N VAL A 274 11.93 -2.18 14.95
CA VAL A 274 12.05 -1.63 13.60
C VAL A 274 13.50 -1.67 13.12
N ALA A 275 14.46 -1.26 13.98
CA ALA A 275 15.88 -1.33 13.66
C ALA A 275 16.35 -2.77 13.39
N LEU A 276 15.83 -3.74 14.15
CA LEU A 276 16.13 -5.16 13.95
C LEU A 276 15.59 -5.67 12.62
N VAL A 277 14.33 -5.36 12.29
CA VAL A 277 13.70 -5.78 11.03
C VAL A 277 14.36 -5.09 9.82
N ALA A 278 14.71 -3.81 9.95
CA ALA A 278 15.37 -3.03 8.91
C ALA A 278 16.90 -3.24 8.86
N LEU A 279 17.44 -4.18 9.64
CA LEU A 279 18.90 -4.42 9.72
C LEU A 279 19.56 -4.65 8.35
N PRO A 280 18.97 -5.42 7.40
CA PRO A 280 19.54 -5.57 6.06
C PRO A 280 19.71 -4.23 5.34
N LEU A 281 18.66 -3.40 5.34
CA LEU A 281 18.67 -2.06 4.74
C LEU A 281 19.67 -1.12 5.44
N LEU A 282 19.71 -1.14 6.77
CA LEU A 282 20.64 -0.34 7.57
C LEU A 282 22.09 -0.74 7.29
N SER A 283 22.37 -2.05 7.24
CA SER A 283 23.72 -2.56 6.94
C SER A 283 24.17 -2.16 5.53
N ALA A 284 23.28 -2.24 4.52
CA ALA A 284 23.58 -1.79 3.16
C ALA A 284 23.85 -0.28 3.10
N THR A 285 23.08 0.51 3.85
CA THR A 285 23.27 1.96 3.91
C THR A 285 24.58 2.34 4.57
N LEU A 286 24.96 1.67 5.67
CA LEU A 286 26.25 1.87 6.34
C LEU A 286 27.44 1.42 5.48
N ALA A 287 27.26 0.38 4.66
CA ALA A 287 28.27 -0.08 3.71
C ALA A 287 28.39 0.84 2.47
N GLY A 288 27.53 1.87 2.34
CA GLY A 288 27.55 2.78 1.19
C GLY A 288 26.89 2.23 -0.07
N GLU A 289 26.24 1.07 -0.01
CA GLU A 289 25.56 0.49 -1.16
C GLU A 289 24.50 1.45 -1.73
N GLY A 290 24.50 1.64 -3.04
CA GLY A 290 23.55 2.48 -3.76
C GLY A 290 23.66 3.99 -3.44
N ARG A 291 24.77 4.46 -2.86
CA ARG A 291 24.97 5.89 -2.52
C ARG A 291 24.93 6.77 -3.76
N GLU A 292 25.64 6.39 -4.80
CA GLU A 292 25.68 7.11 -6.08
C GLU A 292 24.28 7.26 -6.69
N ARG A 293 23.49 6.20 -6.65
CA ARG A 293 22.10 6.23 -7.12
C ARG A 293 21.18 7.08 -6.25
N ALA A 294 21.43 7.12 -4.95
CA ALA A 294 20.67 7.98 -4.04
C ALA A 294 20.98 9.45 -4.31
N GLU A 295 22.24 9.78 -4.58
CA GLU A 295 22.69 11.12 -4.95
C GLU A 295 22.14 11.54 -6.32
N LEU A 296 22.19 10.66 -7.32
CA LEU A 296 21.61 10.89 -8.64
C LEU A 296 20.08 11.07 -8.57
N ALA A 297 19.40 10.23 -7.79
CA ALA A 297 17.95 10.35 -7.60
C ALA A 297 17.55 11.63 -6.83
N ALA A 298 18.43 12.14 -5.96
CA ALA A 298 18.22 13.42 -5.28
C ALA A 298 18.47 14.61 -6.21
N ALA A 299 19.41 14.49 -7.15
CA ALA A 299 19.74 15.51 -8.14
C ALA A 299 18.76 15.56 -9.32
N THR A 300 18.11 14.44 -9.64
CA THR A 300 17.13 14.38 -10.74
C THR A 300 15.78 14.90 -10.23
N PRO A 301 15.23 15.98 -10.80
CA PRO A 301 13.89 16.40 -10.47
C PRO A 301 12.95 15.23 -10.71
N ALA A 302 12.22 14.83 -9.70
CA ALA A 302 11.24 13.76 -9.83
C ALA A 302 10.09 14.27 -10.74
N GLU A 303 10.23 14.11 -12.04
CA GLU A 303 9.10 14.11 -12.99
C GLU A 303 8.17 12.91 -12.76
N MET A 304 8.23 12.33 -11.57
CA MET A 304 7.34 11.26 -11.19
C MET A 304 5.99 11.87 -10.88
N ILE A 305 5.03 11.41 -11.64
CA ILE A 305 3.59 11.47 -11.47
C ILE A 305 3.20 12.30 -10.23
N ARG A 306 2.75 13.52 -10.45
CA ARG A 306 2.39 14.48 -9.41
C ARG A 306 0.99 14.16 -8.92
N PHE A 307 0.89 13.47 -7.78
CA PHE A 307 -0.38 13.16 -7.10
C PHE A 307 -0.85 14.28 -6.15
N ASN A 308 -0.18 15.42 -6.18
CA ASN A 308 -0.18 16.40 -5.10
C ASN A 308 -1.12 17.57 -5.38
N ASP A 309 -1.94 17.51 -6.40
CA ASP A 309 -2.87 18.59 -6.74
C ASP A 309 -3.95 18.74 -5.67
N LEU A 310 -4.14 19.96 -5.20
CA LEU A 310 -5.14 20.29 -4.20
C LEU A 310 -6.55 19.85 -4.60
N LEU A 311 -6.92 20.01 -5.88
CA LEU A 311 -8.23 19.62 -6.38
C LEU A 311 -8.42 18.11 -6.40
N GLY A 312 -7.32 17.33 -6.45
CA GLY A 312 -7.39 15.87 -6.44
C GLY A 312 -8.06 15.29 -5.21
N PHE A 313 -8.00 16.00 -4.07
CA PHE A 313 -8.67 15.56 -2.84
C PHE A 313 -10.19 15.73 -2.88
N PHE A 314 -10.67 16.60 -3.75
CA PHE A 314 -12.07 17.02 -3.81
C PHE A 314 -12.73 16.75 -5.16
N TRP A 315 -11.99 16.32 -6.18
CA TRP A 315 -12.49 16.20 -7.53
C TRP A 315 -12.34 14.79 -8.09
N ILE A 316 -13.44 14.22 -8.58
CA ILE A 316 -13.44 12.88 -9.16
C ILE A 316 -12.77 12.84 -10.53
N GLY A 317 -12.76 13.93 -11.25
CA GLY A 317 -12.41 14.00 -12.67
C GLY A 317 -11.18 14.80 -13.02
N GLY A 318 -10.31 15.19 -12.16
CA GLY A 318 -9.10 16.00 -12.39
C GLY A 318 -9.03 16.76 -13.75
N PRO A 319 -8.34 17.85 -13.89
CA PRO A 319 -8.16 18.50 -15.18
C PRO A 319 -7.41 17.54 -16.15
N GLU A 320 -7.63 17.65 -17.44
CA GLU A 320 -7.07 16.76 -18.49
C GLU A 320 -5.57 16.49 -18.38
N LYS A 321 -4.82 17.39 -17.77
CA LYS A 321 -3.37 17.26 -17.51
C LYS A 321 -3.05 16.61 -16.17
N CYS A 322 -4.00 16.51 -15.23
CA CYS A 322 -3.86 15.85 -13.94
C CYS A 322 -4.39 14.42 -14.01
N THR A 323 -3.73 13.57 -14.75
CA THR A 323 -4.10 12.16 -14.93
C THR A 323 -4.07 11.34 -13.64
N VAL A 324 -3.81 11.96 -12.47
CA VAL A 324 -3.43 11.25 -11.26
C VAL A 324 -4.05 11.76 -9.96
N SER A 325 -4.93 12.76 -10.01
CA SER A 325 -5.48 13.37 -8.81
C SER A 325 -6.56 12.53 -8.11
N TRP A 326 -7.27 11.69 -8.81
CA TRP A 326 -8.36 10.90 -8.21
C TRP A 326 -7.94 9.85 -7.14
N PRO A 327 -6.72 9.28 -7.11
CA PRO A 327 -6.30 8.40 -6.01
C PRO A 327 -6.33 9.06 -4.64
N THR A 328 -6.23 10.38 -4.59
CA THR A 328 -6.25 11.16 -3.33
C THR A 328 -7.63 11.66 -2.92
N MET A 329 -8.70 11.26 -3.61
CA MET A 329 -10.06 11.68 -3.29
C MET A 329 -10.52 11.16 -1.92
N LEU A 330 -11.05 12.05 -1.07
CA LEU A 330 -11.57 11.73 0.27
C LEU A 330 -12.99 11.17 0.24
N GLY A 331 -13.75 11.43 -0.81
CA GLY A 331 -15.17 11.11 -0.94
C GLY A 331 -16.10 12.21 -0.40
N TYR A 332 -17.05 12.64 -1.23
CA TYR A 332 -18.01 13.68 -0.84
C TYR A 332 -18.92 13.22 0.29
N SER A 333 -19.39 11.96 0.26
CA SER A 333 -20.20 11.37 1.33
C SER A 333 -19.46 11.39 2.67
N THR A 334 -18.15 11.08 2.66
CA THR A 334 -17.30 11.14 3.84
C THR A 334 -17.20 12.57 4.37
N LEU A 335 -16.95 13.55 3.51
CA LEU A 335 -16.84 14.97 3.88
C LEU A 335 -18.17 15.52 4.42
N VAL A 336 -19.29 15.20 3.78
CA VAL A 336 -20.64 15.61 4.22
C VAL A 336 -20.96 15.02 5.59
N LEU A 337 -20.68 13.73 5.81
CA LEU A 337 -20.95 13.09 7.10
C LEU A 337 -20.07 13.68 8.22
N ILE A 338 -18.80 13.96 7.95
CA ILE A 338 -17.90 14.66 8.89
C ILE A 338 -18.45 16.06 9.20
N ALA A 339 -18.89 16.80 8.18
CA ALA A 339 -19.48 18.13 8.35
C ALA A 339 -20.79 18.10 9.15
N LEU A 340 -21.68 17.16 8.89
CA LEU A 340 -22.92 16.97 9.66
C LEU A 340 -22.65 16.64 11.14
N GLY A 341 -21.58 15.92 11.42
CA GLY A 341 -21.12 15.57 12.76
C GLY A 341 -20.11 16.55 13.38
N TRP A 342 -19.91 17.76 12.82
CA TRP A 342 -18.82 18.70 13.11
C TRP A 342 -18.57 18.95 14.60
N ARG A 343 -19.64 19.02 15.43
CA ARG A 343 -19.51 19.23 16.89
C ARG A 343 -18.77 18.09 17.58
N ARG A 344 -18.97 16.85 17.12
CA ARG A 344 -18.24 15.65 17.60
C ARG A 344 -16.83 15.62 17.05
N VAL A 345 -16.65 16.01 15.81
CA VAL A 345 -15.33 16.12 15.17
C VAL A 345 -14.45 17.12 15.94
N LEU A 346 -14.99 18.29 16.30
CA LEU A 346 -14.27 19.27 17.10
C LEU A 346 -13.91 18.77 18.51
N ALA A 347 -14.69 17.88 19.08
CA ALA A 347 -14.31 17.23 20.36
C ALA A 347 -13.08 16.32 20.19
N HIS A 348 -12.76 15.92 18.96
CA HIS A 348 -11.58 15.11 18.61
C HIS A 348 -10.53 15.94 17.85
N TRP A 349 -10.43 17.25 18.15
CA TRP A 349 -9.56 18.18 17.45
C TRP A 349 -8.08 17.73 17.32
N PRO A 350 -7.46 16.93 18.21
CA PRO A 350 -6.10 16.44 17.97
C PRO A 350 -5.99 15.60 16.70
N TRP A 351 -7.00 14.80 16.42
CA TRP A 351 -7.07 14.05 15.16
C TRP A 351 -7.27 14.98 13.95
N LEU A 352 -8.09 16.00 14.11
CA LEU A 352 -8.28 17.00 13.04
C LEU A 352 -6.96 17.71 12.71
N VAL A 353 -6.19 18.12 13.72
CA VAL A 353 -4.86 18.76 13.52
C VAL A 353 -3.89 17.76 12.88
N THR A 354 -3.88 16.51 13.34
CA THR A 354 -3.04 15.45 12.74
C THR A 354 -3.38 15.24 11.27
N GLY A 355 -4.67 15.16 10.93
CA GLY A 355 -5.12 15.02 9.55
C GLY A 355 -4.78 16.24 8.69
N ALA A 356 -4.95 17.47 9.23
CA ALA A 356 -4.59 18.69 8.52
C ALA A 356 -3.08 18.78 8.26
N ALA A 357 -2.24 18.41 9.23
CA ALA A 357 -0.79 18.34 9.05
C ALA A 357 -0.39 17.30 7.98
N ALA A 358 -0.98 16.12 8.02
CA ALA A 358 -0.76 15.09 7.01
C ALA A 358 -1.22 15.54 5.62
N PHE A 359 -2.37 16.22 5.55
CA PHE A 359 -2.91 16.79 4.31
C PHE A 359 -1.93 17.79 3.69
N VAL A 360 -1.43 18.76 4.48
CA VAL A 360 -0.46 19.74 4.00
C VAL A 360 0.84 19.07 3.54
N LEU A 361 1.33 18.06 4.26
CA LEU A 361 2.51 17.30 3.86
C LEU A 361 2.28 16.47 2.58
N SER A 362 1.07 15.99 2.36
CA SER A 362 0.73 15.21 1.17
C SER A 362 0.69 16.06 -0.11
N LEU A 363 0.49 17.36 -0.01
CA LEU A 363 0.49 18.28 -1.15
C LEU A 363 1.88 18.51 -1.78
N GLY A 364 2.96 18.02 -1.17
CA GLY A 364 4.29 18.07 -1.76
C GLY A 364 5.12 19.29 -1.41
N LYS A 365 6.10 19.60 -2.25
CA LYS A 365 7.07 20.70 -2.03
C LYS A 365 6.47 22.07 -2.29
N GLU A 366 5.57 22.13 -3.24
CA GLU A 366 4.94 23.32 -3.78
C GLU A 366 3.45 23.05 -3.97
N LEU A 367 2.63 24.06 -3.74
CA LEU A 367 1.20 23.96 -3.95
C LEU A 367 0.89 23.86 -5.44
N GLU A 368 0.22 22.80 -5.84
CA GLU A 368 -0.32 22.59 -7.20
C GLU A 368 -1.86 22.69 -7.15
N VAL A 369 -2.42 23.41 -8.11
CA VAL A 369 -3.87 23.58 -8.26
C VAL A 369 -4.24 23.41 -9.74
N ALA A 370 -5.13 22.49 -10.03
CA ALA A 370 -5.57 22.19 -11.40
C ALA A 370 -4.42 21.89 -12.38
N GLY A 371 -3.38 21.21 -11.91
CA GLY A 371 -2.19 20.86 -12.70
C GLY A 371 -1.19 21.98 -12.89
N HIS A 372 -1.38 23.11 -12.22
CA HIS A 372 -0.47 24.25 -12.28
C HIS A 372 0.27 24.44 -10.95
N ALA A 373 1.60 24.52 -11.02
CA ALA A 373 2.43 24.92 -9.90
C ALA A 373 2.21 26.40 -9.59
N THR A 374 1.94 26.73 -8.32
CA THR A 374 1.61 28.09 -7.91
C THR A 374 2.82 28.92 -7.46
N GLY A 375 3.99 28.30 -7.27
CA GLY A 375 5.17 28.92 -6.67
C GLY A 375 5.12 29.04 -5.15
N ILE A 376 4.06 28.57 -4.49
CA ILE A 376 3.91 28.64 -3.02
C ILE A 376 4.61 27.43 -2.40
N PRO A 377 5.72 27.63 -1.64
CA PRO A 377 6.42 26.52 -1.02
C PRO A 377 5.62 25.94 0.14
N LEU A 378 5.64 24.61 0.27
CA LEU A 378 4.95 23.87 1.32
C LEU A 378 5.95 23.23 2.30
N PRO A 379 5.52 22.89 3.53
CA PRO A 379 6.41 22.35 4.57
C PRO A 379 7.15 21.06 4.17
N TYR A 380 6.63 20.27 3.22
CA TYR A 380 7.31 19.09 2.72
C TYR A 380 8.67 19.42 2.06
N ALA A 381 8.85 20.62 1.53
CA ALA A 381 10.16 21.07 1.02
C ALA A 381 11.25 21.02 2.11
N LEU A 382 10.89 21.30 3.38
CA LEU A 382 11.81 21.21 4.51
C LEU A 382 12.14 19.75 4.87
N CYS A 383 11.19 18.82 4.67
CA CYS A 383 11.38 17.40 4.99
C CYS A 383 12.55 16.79 4.21
N GLN A 384 12.86 17.29 3.03
CA GLN A 384 13.93 16.78 2.18
C GLN A 384 15.33 17.08 2.74
N HIS A 385 15.46 18.09 3.63
CA HIS A 385 16.71 18.45 4.29
C HIS A 385 16.88 17.74 5.63
N LEU A 386 15.88 16.99 6.09
CA LEU A 386 15.94 16.27 7.36
C LEU A 386 16.33 14.80 7.13
N PRO A 387 17.34 14.25 7.84
CA PRO A 387 17.98 12.96 7.51
C PRO A 387 17.01 11.78 7.31
N VAL A 388 16.01 11.61 8.17
CA VAL A 388 15.04 10.49 8.06
C VAL A 388 13.93 10.83 7.06
N LEU A 389 13.49 12.10 7.01
CA LEU A 389 12.39 12.53 6.17
C LEU A 389 12.81 12.67 4.71
N SER A 390 14.09 12.87 4.41
CA SER A 390 14.63 12.86 3.05
C SER A 390 14.48 11.52 2.33
N LEU A 391 14.32 10.42 3.09
CA LEU A 391 14.02 9.10 2.55
C LEU A 391 12.58 8.98 2.03
N LEU A 392 11.69 9.87 2.45
CA LEU A 392 10.28 9.90 2.03
C LEU A 392 10.17 10.60 0.66
N ARG A 393 10.50 9.89 -0.41
CA ARG A 393 10.56 10.46 -1.78
C ARG A 393 9.22 10.93 -2.32
N LYS A 394 8.12 10.30 -1.88
CA LYS A 394 6.76 10.54 -2.40
C LYS A 394 5.88 11.10 -1.31
N SER A 395 5.57 12.40 -1.41
CA SER A 395 4.68 13.11 -0.48
C SER A 395 3.24 12.61 -0.53
N ASP A 396 2.76 12.15 -1.70
CA ASP A 396 1.43 11.58 -1.90
C ASP A 396 1.10 10.45 -0.91
N ARG A 397 2.10 9.72 -0.44
CA ARG A 397 1.91 8.63 0.52
C ARG A 397 1.45 9.08 1.90
N PHE A 398 1.61 10.37 2.26
CA PHE A 398 0.97 10.94 3.45
C PHE A 398 -0.56 10.91 3.39
N TYR A 399 -1.12 10.76 2.18
CA TYR A 399 -2.56 10.59 2.01
C TYR A 399 -3.12 9.41 2.82
N MET A 400 -2.34 8.36 3.03
CA MET A 400 -2.76 7.25 3.88
C MET A 400 -3.07 7.68 5.31
N LEU A 401 -2.27 8.61 5.85
CA LEU A 401 -2.54 9.16 7.17
C LEU A 401 -3.75 10.09 7.15
N VAL A 402 -3.94 10.85 6.07
CA VAL A 402 -5.16 11.67 5.87
C VAL A 402 -6.39 10.78 5.87
N GLN A 403 -6.36 9.68 5.14
CA GLN A 403 -7.49 8.76 5.02
C GLN A 403 -7.76 8.01 6.32
N LEU A 404 -6.72 7.61 7.06
CA LEU A 404 -6.83 7.03 8.40
C LEU A 404 -7.57 7.98 9.32
N VAL A 405 -7.15 9.25 9.36
CA VAL A 405 -7.76 10.28 10.21
C VAL A 405 -9.19 10.56 9.75
N ALA A 406 -9.45 10.64 8.45
CA ALA A 406 -10.80 10.82 7.91
C ALA A 406 -11.75 9.70 8.40
N GLY A 407 -11.28 8.43 8.37
CA GLY A 407 -12.04 7.30 8.91
C GLY A 407 -12.31 7.40 10.42
N VAL A 408 -11.33 7.85 11.21
CA VAL A 408 -11.50 8.08 12.67
C VAL A 408 -12.49 9.23 12.92
N LEU A 409 -12.37 10.34 12.19
CA LEU A 409 -13.27 11.49 12.32
C LEU A 409 -14.68 11.19 11.85
N LEU A 410 -14.82 10.38 10.79
CA LEU A 410 -16.12 9.88 10.33
C LEU A 410 -16.80 9.04 11.41
N ALA A 411 -16.05 8.16 12.09
CA ALA A 411 -16.58 7.38 13.21
C ALA A 411 -17.02 8.27 14.38
N ALA A 412 -16.25 9.32 14.68
CA ALA A 412 -16.61 10.31 15.69
C ALA A 412 -17.87 11.10 15.29
N ALA A 413 -17.95 11.55 14.03
CA ALA A 413 -19.13 12.22 13.47
C ALA A 413 -20.38 11.35 13.58
N TRP A 414 -20.28 10.10 13.13
CA TRP A 414 -21.38 9.11 13.20
C TRP A 414 -21.86 8.90 14.63
N SER A 415 -20.99 8.90 15.64
CA SER A 415 -21.39 8.71 17.04
C SER A 415 -22.40 9.74 17.53
N GLY A 416 -22.45 10.93 16.92
CA GLY A 416 -23.37 12.03 17.25
C GLY A 416 -24.63 12.12 16.40
N LEU A 417 -24.63 11.55 15.20
CA LEU A 417 -25.74 11.66 14.24
C LEU A 417 -26.96 10.82 14.64
N PRO A 418 -26.84 9.57 15.11
CA PRO A 418 -27.99 8.74 15.44
C PRO A 418 -28.84 9.23 16.60
N ALA A 419 -28.31 10.12 17.46
CA ALA A 419 -29.12 10.76 18.52
C ALA A 419 -30.23 11.66 17.95
N ARG A 420 -30.11 12.06 16.67
CA ARG A 420 -31.09 12.88 15.95
C ARG A 420 -32.07 12.04 15.10
N LEU A 421 -31.77 10.76 14.89
CA LEU A 421 -32.59 9.81 14.14
C LEU A 421 -33.44 8.98 15.10
N ALA A 422 -34.65 8.63 14.70
CA ALA A 422 -35.50 7.72 15.45
C ALA A 422 -34.77 6.39 15.71
N PRO A 423 -34.89 5.80 16.91
CA PRO A 423 -34.26 4.52 17.23
C PRO A 423 -34.80 3.38 16.34
N GLY A 424 -34.02 2.33 16.14
CA GLY A 424 -34.42 1.11 15.46
C GLY A 424 -34.12 1.08 13.96
N ARG A 425 -35.08 0.63 13.16
CA ARG A 425 -34.89 0.36 11.71
C ARG A 425 -34.38 1.57 10.90
N ALA A 426 -34.89 2.77 11.22
CA ALA A 426 -34.47 4.00 10.53
C ALA A 426 -32.96 4.28 10.68
N ARG A 427 -32.42 4.03 11.86
CA ARG A 427 -30.97 4.17 12.13
C ARG A 427 -30.14 3.16 11.36
N SER A 428 -30.59 1.91 11.28
CA SER A 428 -29.89 0.86 10.52
C SER A 428 -29.94 1.14 9.02
N LEU A 429 -31.09 1.60 8.50
CA LEU A 429 -31.23 1.99 7.12
C LEU A 429 -30.37 3.20 6.75
N ALA A 430 -30.30 4.20 7.63
CA ALA A 430 -29.43 5.36 7.43
C ALA A 430 -27.94 4.94 7.40
N TRP A 431 -27.53 4.03 8.30
CA TRP A 431 -26.17 3.49 8.27
C TRP A 431 -25.88 2.75 6.97
N LEU A 432 -26.79 1.87 6.56
CA LEU A 432 -26.65 1.10 5.31
C LEU A 432 -26.59 2.04 4.10
N ALA A 433 -27.46 3.04 4.04
CA ALA A 433 -27.47 4.03 2.97
C ALA A 433 -26.13 4.80 2.90
N CYS A 434 -25.61 5.24 4.06
CA CYS A 434 -24.31 5.92 4.12
C CYS A 434 -23.18 4.97 3.69
N ALA A 435 -23.18 3.71 4.15
CA ALA A 435 -22.16 2.74 3.77
C ALA A 435 -22.20 2.45 2.26
N VAL A 436 -23.40 2.21 1.69
CA VAL A 436 -23.56 1.98 0.24
C VAL A 436 -23.14 3.20 -0.56
N LEU A 437 -23.60 4.40 -0.18
CA LEU A 437 -23.25 5.64 -0.89
C LEU A 437 -21.74 5.87 -0.89
N THR A 438 -21.09 5.70 0.27
CA THR A 438 -19.65 5.85 0.39
C THR A 438 -18.92 4.81 -0.45
N MET A 439 -19.39 3.56 -0.47
CA MET A 439 -18.75 2.51 -1.28
C MET A 439 -18.93 2.75 -2.78
N VAL A 440 -20.12 3.15 -3.21
CA VAL A 440 -20.37 3.52 -4.61
C VAL A 440 -19.46 4.68 -5.05
N GLU A 441 -19.20 5.62 -4.16
CA GLU A 441 -18.34 6.77 -4.45
C GLU A 441 -16.85 6.41 -4.49
N LEU A 442 -16.37 5.62 -3.53
CA LEU A 442 -14.95 5.34 -3.34
C LEU A 442 -14.46 4.11 -4.10
N THR A 443 -15.34 3.15 -4.40
CA THR A 443 -14.93 1.92 -5.09
C THR A 443 -14.31 2.25 -6.43
N GLY A 444 -13.11 1.76 -6.64
CA GLY A 444 -12.36 1.95 -7.90
C GLY A 444 -13.08 1.33 -9.10
N VAL A 445 -12.59 1.65 -10.27
CA VAL A 445 -12.99 1.01 -11.53
C VAL A 445 -12.65 -0.48 -11.44
N PRO A 446 -13.39 -1.39 -12.10
CA PRO A 446 -13.03 -2.80 -12.16
C PRO A 446 -11.56 -2.99 -12.46
N PHE A 447 -10.92 -3.93 -11.77
CA PHE A 447 -9.49 -4.17 -11.94
C PHE A 447 -9.17 -4.54 -13.38
N GLN A 448 -8.13 -3.91 -13.91
CA GLN A 448 -7.54 -4.39 -15.15
C GLN A 448 -6.99 -5.79 -14.93
N ARG A 449 -7.22 -6.64 -15.90
CA ARG A 449 -6.73 -7.99 -15.96
C ARG A 449 -5.95 -8.16 -17.21
N PHE A 450 -4.94 -8.99 -17.14
CA PHE A 450 -4.16 -9.36 -18.29
C PHE A 450 -3.75 -10.83 -18.18
N GLN A 451 -3.65 -11.46 -19.31
CA GLN A 451 -3.05 -12.78 -19.40
C GLN A 451 -1.55 -12.61 -19.63
N ILE A 452 -0.78 -13.41 -18.93
CA ILE A 452 0.65 -13.53 -19.17
C ILE A 452 0.82 -14.73 -20.09
N ALA A 453 1.43 -14.48 -21.25
CA ALA A 453 1.72 -15.55 -22.19
C ALA A 453 2.62 -16.60 -21.50
N GLN A 454 2.31 -17.85 -21.67
CA GLN A 454 3.08 -18.99 -21.17
C GLN A 454 3.52 -19.86 -22.33
N SER A 455 4.68 -20.45 -22.19
CA SER A 455 5.25 -21.39 -23.16
C SER A 455 5.72 -22.65 -22.45
N LYS A 456 5.48 -23.79 -23.07
CA LYS A 456 6.07 -25.05 -22.64
C LYS A 456 7.60 -25.03 -22.68
N GLY A 457 8.19 -24.15 -23.49
CA GLY A 457 9.63 -23.95 -23.55
C GLY A 457 10.25 -23.53 -22.23
N LEU A 458 9.49 -22.81 -21.36
CA LEU A 458 9.96 -22.47 -20.02
C LEU A 458 10.07 -23.72 -19.12
N GLU A 459 9.15 -24.67 -19.26
CA GLU A 459 9.20 -25.95 -18.53
C GLU A 459 10.33 -26.85 -19.09
N VAL A 460 10.52 -26.87 -20.40
CA VAL A 460 11.65 -27.58 -21.03
C VAL A 460 12.99 -27.04 -20.52
N LEU A 461 13.13 -25.72 -20.39
CA LEU A 461 14.32 -25.11 -19.79
C LEU A 461 14.49 -25.50 -18.33
N ARG A 462 13.41 -25.51 -17.54
CA ARG A 462 13.45 -25.91 -16.13
C ARG A 462 13.98 -27.34 -15.99
N ASP A 463 13.45 -28.23 -16.79
CA ASP A 463 13.71 -29.67 -16.68
C ASP A 463 15.06 -30.11 -17.31
N ASP A 464 15.71 -29.22 -18.09
CA ASP A 464 17.06 -29.46 -18.62
C ASP A 464 18.13 -29.16 -17.54
N ALA A 465 18.64 -30.24 -16.93
CA ALA A 465 19.68 -30.17 -15.91
C ALA A 465 21.03 -29.65 -16.42
N SER A 466 21.27 -29.63 -17.74
CA SER A 466 22.49 -29.10 -18.33
C SER A 466 22.50 -27.58 -18.43
N VAL A 467 21.34 -26.94 -18.23
CA VAL A 467 21.19 -25.47 -18.29
C VAL A 467 21.26 -24.89 -16.88
N HIS A 468 22.21 -24.01 -16.62
CA HIS A 468 22.37 -23.29 -15.36
C HIS A 468 22.00 -21.82 -15.50
N ALA A 469 22.35 -21.20 -16.64
CA ALA A 469 22.11 -19.79 -16.91
C ALA A 469 21.60 -19.55 -18.32
N VAL A 470 20.73 -18.55 -18.46
CA VAL A 470 20.15 -18.13 -19.73
C VAL A 470 20.35 -16.64 -19.98
N MET A 471 20.48 -16.26 -21.24
CA MET A 471 20.40 -14.88 -21.69
C MET A 471 19.04 -14.68 -22.33
N GLU A 472 18.21 -13.81 -21.77
CA GLU A 472 16.87 -13.55 -22.26
C GLU A 472 16.83 -12.32 -23.17
N LEU A 473 16.19 -12.48 -24.30
CA LEU A 473 16.02 -11.45 -25.34
C LEU A 473 14.52 -11.28 -25.68
N PRO A 474 14.08 -10.12 -26.12
CA PRO A 474 14.85 -8.91 -26.31
C PRO A 474 15.25 -8.24 -24.99
N VAL A 475 16.41 -7.60 -24.99
CA VAL A 475 16.80 -6.72 -23.88
C VAL A 475 15.96 -5.45 -23.95
N GLU A 476 15.29 -5.12 -22.86
CA GLU A 476 14.39 -3.98 -22.78
C GLU A 476 15.11 -2.74 -22.22
N GLN A 477 14.83 -1.57 -22.80
CA GLN A 477 15.48 -0.30 -22.45
C GLN A 477 15.30 0.14 -21.00
N ARG A 478 14.23 -0.30 -20.35
CA ARG A 478 13.91 0.08 -18.97
C ARG A 478 13.91 -1.14 -18.09
N HIS A 479 14.49 -1.03 -16.91
CA HIS A 479 14.45 -2.08 -15.90
C HIS A 479 13.04 -2.61 -15.62
N LEU A 480 12.03 -1.72 -15.62
CA LEU A 480 10.62 -2.08 -15.47
C LEU A 480 10.10 -3.07 -16.53
N MET A 481 10.69 -3.03 -17.73
CA MET A 481 10.30 -3.93 -18.81
C MET A 481 10.90 -5.32 -18.62
N ASN A 482 12.01 -5.42 -17.89
CA ASN A 482 12.63 -6.70 -17.54
C ASN A 482 11.87 -7.46 -16.43
N ALA A 483 10.83 -6.90 -15.83
CA ALA A 483 9.97 -7.62 -14.88
C ALA A 483 9.28 -8.85 -15.50
N ARG A 484 9.17 -8.90 -16.83
CA ARG A 484 8.71 -10.09 -17.55
C ARG A 484 9.68 -11.25 -17.39
N THR A 485 10.97 -11.00 -17.54
CA THR A 485 12.02 -12.01 -17.38
C THR A 485 12.04 -12.54 -15.96
N ASP A 486 11.87 -11.69 -14.94
CA ASP A 486 11.74 -12.11 -13.54
C ASP A 486 10.58 -13.10 -13.36
N TYR A 487 9.41 -12.81 -13.97
CA TYR A 487 8.28 -13.72 -13.88
C TYR A 487 8.56 -15.05 -14.56
N TYR A 488 9.14 -15.05 -15.77
CA TYR A 488 9.47 -16.30 -16.46
C TYR A 488 10.58 -17.06 -15.75
N GLN A 489 11.47 -16.37 -15.04
CA GLN A 489 12.43 -17.01 -14.17
C GLN A 489 11.76 -17.85 -13.07
N THR A 490 10.59 -17.42 -12.55
CA THR A 490 9.84 -18.22 -11.56
C THR A 490 9.33 -19.55 -12.14
N VAL A 491 9.29 -19.68 -13.48
CA VAL A 491 8.85 -20.90 -14.18
C VAL A 491 10.04 -21.77 -14.60
N HIS A 492 11.05 -21.19 -15.25
CA HIS A 492 12.21 -21.96 -15.73
C HIS A 492 13.31 -22.14 -14.67
N GLU A 493 13.32 -21.37 -13.61
CA GLU A 493 14.22 -21.47 -12.44
C GLU A 493 15.73 -21.39 -12.77
N LYS A 494 16.11 -20.83 -13.93
CA LYS A 494 17.51 -20.64 -14.32
C LYS A 494 17.99 -19.22 -14.01
N LYS A 495 19.31 -19.08 -13.82
CA LYS A 495 19.94 -17.76 -13.64
C LYS A 495 19.82 -16.92 -14.91
N THR A 496 19.63 -15.60 -14.77
CA THR A 496 19.48 -14.68 -15.92
C THR A 496 20.52 -13.58 -15.90
N THR A 497 20.91 -13.11 -17.09
CA THR A 497 21.95 -12.06 -17.23
C THR A 497 21.44 -10.66 -16.85
N LEU A 498 20.14 -10.48 -16.76
CA LEU A 498 19.45 -9.24 -16.38
C LEU A 498 18.32 -9.56 -15.39
N GLY A 499 17.56 -8.54 -15.02
CA GLY A 499 16.37 -8.64 -14.19
C GLY A 499 15.84 -7.28 -13.81
N TYR A 500 14.68 -7.25 -13.17
CA TYR A 500 14.09 -6.05 -12.60
C TYR A 500 14.34 -5.99 -11.10
N THR A 501 14.95 -4.90 -10.67
CA THR A 501 15.09 -4.58 -9.26
C THR A 501 14.75 -3.11 -9.01
N THR A 502 14.55 -2.76 -7.74
CA THR A 502 14.39 -1.36 -7.37
C THR A 502 15.65 -0.58 -7.78
N SER A 503 15.49 0.61 -8.35
CA SER A 503 16.61 1.44 -8.80
C SER A 503 17.66 1.70 -7.70
N THR A 504 17.28 1.62 -6.43
CA THR A 504 18.20 1.78 -5.28
C THR A 504 19.05 0.55 -4.98
N ALA A 505 18.73 -0.61 -5.55
CA ALA A 505 19.53 -1.82 -5.44
C ALA A 505 20.56 -1.93 -6.57
N LEU A 506 20.39 -1.18 -7.66
CA LEU A 506 21.30 -1.21 -8.80
C LEU A 506 22.57 -0.40 -8.51
N GLU A 507 23.69 -0.92 -8.97
CA GLU A 507 24.98 -0.25 -8.98
C GLU A 507 25.40 0.10 -10.42
N PRO A 508 26.39 0.98 -10.62
CA PRO A 508 26.83 1.39 -11.97
C PRO A 508 27.16 0.22 -12.88
N VAL A 509 27.75 -0.85 -12.35
CA VAL A 509 28.09 -2.08 -13.11
C VAL A 509 26.84 -2.74 -13.73
N HIS A 510 25.70 -2.69 -13.05
CA HIS A 510 24.46 -3.25 -13.56
C HIS A 510 23.87 -2.42 -14.71
N ASP A 511 24.00 -1.08 -14.65
CA ASP A 511 23.60 -0.18 -15.73
C ASP A 511 24.51 -0.34 -16.95
N GLU A 512 25.81 -0.45 -16.75
CA GLU A 512 26.78 -0.67 -17.81
C GLU A 512 26.48 -1.99 -18.54
N ARG A 513 26.18 -3.05 -17.76
CA ARG A 513 25.77 -4.33 -18.33
C ARG A 513 24.49 -4.20 -19.15
N LEU A 514 23.44 -3.60 -18.58
CA LEU A 514 22.18 -3.41 -19.29
C LEU A 514 22.40 -2.66 -20.61
N ASN A 515 23.14 -1.56 -20.59
CA ASN A 515 23.44 -0.76 -21.78
C ASN A 515 24.27 -1.54 -22.79
N THR A 516 25.23 -2.31 -22.34
CA THR A 516 26.06 -3.17 -23.19
C THR A 516 25.24 -4.22 -23.89
N LEU A 517 24.43 -4.99 -23.14
CA LEU A 517 23.59 -6.05 -23.71
C LEU A 517 22.49 -5.47 -24.61
N LEU A 518 21.91 -4.32 -24.26
CA LEU A 518 20.94 -3.62 -25.08
C LEU A 518 21.54 -3.23 -26.44
N ASN A 519 22.72 -2.59 -26.43
CA ASN A 519 23.41 -2.18 -27.66
C ASN A 519 23.79 -3.39 -28.51
N LEU A 520 24.32 -4.45 -27.93
CA LEU A 520 24.68 -5.68 -28.64
C LEU A 520 23.44 -6.37 -29.23
N HIS A 521 22.33 -6.39 -28.52
CA HIS A 521 21.06 -6.94 -29.00
C HIS A 521 20.58 -6.16 -30.24
N TYR A 522 20.52 -4.82 -30.15
CA TYR A 522 20.13 -4.00 -31.31
C TYR A 522 21.06 -4.17 -32.48
N GLN A 523 22.38 -4.13 -32.27
CA GLN A 523 23.36 -4.34 -33.35
C GLN A 523 23.19 -5.73 -33.97
N PHE A 524 22.89 -6.74 -33.19
CA PHE A 524 22.64 -8.10 -33.69
C PHE A 524 21.35 -8.18 -34.51
N VAL A 525 20.25 -7.63 -34.01
CA VAL A 525 18.93 -7.62 -34.70
C VAL A 525 19.02 -6.88 -36.02
N PHE A 526 19.76 -5.77 -36.09
CA PHE A 526 19.95 -5.01 -37.34
C PHE A 526 21.12 -5.51 -38.20
N GLY A 527 21.76 -6.62 -37.85
CA GLY A 527 22.84 -7.22 -38.64
C GLY A 527 24.15 -6.48 -38.63
N GLN A 528 24.35 -5.58 -37.68
CA GLN A 528 25.56 -4.76 -37.54
C GLN A 528 26.66 -5.45 -36.74
N SER A 529 26.32 -6.45 -35.90
CA SER A 529 27.30 -7.18 -35.09
C SER A 529 26.93 -8.65 -34.95
N ARG A 530 27.91 -9.53 -34.73
CA ARG A 530 27.77 -10.96 -34.39
C ARG A 530 28.31 -11.27 -33.00
N GLU A 531 28.59 -10.27 -32.19
CA GLU A 531 29.24 -10.43 -30.88
C GLU A 531 28.30 -10.96 -29.78
N LEU A 532 26.97 -10.80 -29.92
CA LEU A 532 26.02 -11.19 -28.88
C LEU A 532 26.19 -12.65 -28.40
N PRO A 533 26.25 -13.67 -29.29
CA PRO A 533 26.47 -15.06 -28.84
C PRO A 533 27.83 -15.29 -28.17
N ARG A 534 28.87 -14.58 -28.61
CA ARG A 534 30.20 -14.67 -27.99
C ARG A 534 30.22 -14.04 -26.58
N VAL A 535 29.45 -12.98 -26.39
CA VAL A 535 29.30 -12.38 -25.07
C VAL A 535 28.51 -13.32 -24.15
N ALA A 536 27.46 -13.96 -24.65
CA ALA A 536 26.74 -14.99 -23.90
C ALA A 536 27.68 -16.13 -23.43
N ALA A 537 28.52 -16.64 -24.34
CA ALA A 537 29.52 -17.66 -24.00
C ALA A 537 30.52 -17.18 -22.93
N ARG A 538 31.04 -15.95 -23.06
CA ARG A 538 31.97 -15.36 -22.06
C ARG A 538 31.34 -15.17 -20.69
N LEU A 539 30.03 -14.92 -20.63
CA LEU A 539 29.28 -14.80 -19.37
C LEU A 539 28.95 -16.17 -18.75
N GLY A 540 29.30 -17.28 -19.41
CA GLY A 540 28.97 -18.62 -18.91
C GLY A 540 27.49 -18.97 -19.06
N VAL A 541 26.80 -18.39 -20.03
CA VAL A 541 25.40 -18.67 -20.34
C VAL A 541 25.30 -19.94 -21.19
N ASP A 542 24.38 -20.83 -20.87
CA ASP A 542 24.19 -22.10 -21.59
C ASP A 542 23.23 -22.00 -22.76
N ARG A 543 22.23 -21.12 -22.66
CA ARG A 543 21.19 -20.93 -23.68
C ARG A 543 20.85 -19.45 -23.88
N ILE A 544 20.47 -19.11 -25.10
CA ILE A 544 19.86 -17.82 -25.42
C ILE A 544 18.36 -18.07 -25.64
N VAL A 545 17.54 -17.40 -24.85
CA VAL A 545 16.08 -17.43 -24.94
C VAL A 545 15.62 -16.15 -25.63
N HIS A 546 14.97 -16.29 -26.78
CA HIS A 546 14.44 -15.14 -27.50
C HIS A 546 12.92 -15.17 -27.53
N TYR A 547 12.28 -14.27 -26.83
CA TYR A 547 10.83 -14.07 -26.88
C TYR A 547 10.44 -13.39 -28.18
N LYS A 548 9.40 -13.89 -28.85
CA LYS A 548 8.92 -13.38 -30.15
C LYS A 548 8.08 -12.11 -30.04
N SER A 549 8.23 -11.38 -28.94
CA SER A 549 7.47 -10.16 -28.66
C SER A 549 8.30 -9.11 -27.92
N LEU A 550 7.91 -7.84 -28.11
CA LEU A 550 8.42 -6.68 -27.38
C LEU A 550 7.37 -6.15 -26.41
N LEU A 551 7.79 -5.69 -25.23
CA LEU A 551 6.94 -4.92 -24.36
C LEU A 551 6.94 -3.44 -24.79
N GLN A 552 5.79 -2.94 -25.18
CA GLN A 552 5.62 -1.52 -25.52
C GLN A 552 4.69 -0.84 -24.54
N LYS A 553 5.08 0.35 -24.06
CA LYS A 553 4.18 1.20 -23.29
C LYS A 553 3.21 1.90 -24.27
N ARG A 554 1.95 1.53 -24.21
CA ARG A 554 0.88 2.21 -24.93
C ARG A 554 0.05 3.07 -23.98
N PRO A 555 -0.39 4.27 -24.39
CA PRO A 555 -1.55 4.88 -23.77
C PRO A 555 -2.75 3.99 -24.10
N VAL A 556 -3.38 3.41 -23.11
CA VAL A 556 -4.63 2.66 -23.27
C VAL A 556 -5.75 3.59 -22.89
N GLU A 557 -6.60 3.90 -23.86
CA GLU A 557 -7.96 4.31 -23.55
C GLU A 557 -8.61 3.10 -22.87
N GLN A 558 -8.88 3.23 -21.59
CA GLN A 558 -9.64 2.20 -20.90
C GLN A 558 -11.05 2.15 -21.50
N SER A 559 -11.26 1.24 -22.45
CA SER A 559 -12.59 0.73 -22.67
C SER A 559 -12.96 -0.08 -21.43
N ILE A 560 -13.87 0.43 -20.65
CA ILE A 560 -14.38 -0.25 -19.48
C ILE A 560 -15.39 -1.28 -19.96
N ASP A 561 -14.92 -2.38 -20.49
CA ASP A 561 -15.70 -3.61 -20.64
C ASP A 561 -15.83 -4.28 -19.26
N GLY A 562 -16.33 -3.52 -18.31
CA GLY A 562 -16.80 -4.06 -17.04
C GLY A 562 -18.01 -4.91 -17.33
N GLY A 563 -17.91 -6.21 -16.99
CA GLY A 563 -19.00 -7.15 -17.22
C GLY A 563 -20.37 -6.61 -16.76
N LEU A 564 -21.41 -7.14 -17.34
CA LEU A 564 -22.83 -6.74 -17.27
C LEU A 564 -23.35 -6.34 -15.87
N LEU A 565 -22.75 -6.87 -14.80
CA LEU A 565 -23.15 -6.63 -13.40
C LEU A 565 -22.72 -5.26 -12.84
N TRP A 566 -21.70 -4.60 -13.43
CA TRP A 566 -21.22 -3.28 -12.98
C TRP A 566 -21.71 -2.12 -13.85
N GLN A 567 -22.35 -2.39 -14.98
CA GLN A 567 -22.88 -1.36 -15.86
C GLN A 567 -23.82 -0.37 -15.16
N PRO A 568 -24.76 -0.76 -14.27
CA PRO A 568 -25.61 0.20 -13.58
C PRO A 568 -24.85 1.18 -12.70
N PHE A 569 -23.85 0.68 -11.96
CA PHE A 569 -22.99 1.52 -11.10
C PHE A 569 -22.05 2.40 -11.93
N PHE A 570 -21.62 1.92 -13.08
CA PHE A 570 -20.80 2.65 -14.01
C PHE A 570 -21.58 3.79 -14.68
N PHE A 571 -22.83 3.58 -15.08
CA PHE A 571 -23.69 4.62 -15.65
C PHE A 571 -23.94 5.77 -14.68
N LEU A 572 -24.12 5.50 -13.40
CA LEU A 572 -24.23 6.52 -12.36
C LEU A 572 -22.93 7.35 -12.20
N ARG A 573 -21.79 6.77 -12.53
CA ARG A 573 -20.47 7.41 -12.45
C ARG A 573 -19.96 8.01 -13.76
N ARG A 574 -20.50 7.58 -14.91
CA ARG A 574 -20.01 7.97 -16.24
C ARG A 574 -19.84 9.48 -16.45
N PRO A 575 -20.69 10.36 -15.93
CA PRO A 575 -20.48 11.80 -16.01
C PRO A 575 -19.41 12.31 -15.00
N LEU A 576 -18.97 11.48 -14.04
CA LEU A 576 -18.09 11.84 -12.94
C LEU A 576 -16.72 11.17 -13.02
N VAL A 577 -16.57 10.14 -13.84
CA VAL A 577 -15.32 9.38 -14.00
C VAL A 577 -14.71 9.70 -15.35
N PHE A 578 -13.63 10.46 -15.34
CA PHE A 578 -12.79 10.63 -16.53
C PHE A 578 -12.11 9.32 -16.86
N VAL A 579 -12.17 8.93 -18.15
CA VAL A 579 -11.39 7.84 -18.70
C VAL A 579 -9.91 8.20 -18.60
N ARG A 580 -9.19 7.51 -17.74
CA ARG A 580 -7.75 7.71 -17.57
C ARG A 580 -7.01 7.04 -18.72
N GLN A 581 -6.11 7.75 -19.39
CA GLN A 581 -5.05 7.11 -20.15
C GLN A 581 -4.02 6.51 -19.19
N VAL A 582 -4.13 5.24 -18.93
CA VAL A 582 -3.09 4.49 -18.21
C VAL A 582 -2.11 3.96 -19.25
N GLY A 583 -0.83 4.24 -19.06
CA GLY A 583 0.18 3.59 -19.88
C GLY A 583 0.24 2.10 -19.54
N GLU A 584 -0.28 1.25 -20.38
CA GLU A 584 -0.21 -0.20 -20.25
C GLU A 584 1.00 -0.75 -21.01
N PHE A 585 1.66 -1.74 -20.44
CA PHE A 585 2.67 -2.50 -21.15
C PHE A 585 1.98 -3.62 -21.92
N VAL A 586 1.91 -3.48 -23.24
CA VAL A 586 1.30 -4.47 -24.12
C VAL A 586 2.41 -5.25 -24.82
N GLU A 587 2.30 -6.58 -24.82
CA GLU A 587 3.14 -7.43 -25.65
C GLU A 587 2.76 -7.26 -27.12
N ARG A 588 3.74 -6.89 -27.93
CA ARG A 588 3.59 -6.86 -29.38
C ARG A 588 4.47 -7.94 -29.98
N PRO A 589 3.87 -8.93 -30.63
CA PRO A 589 4.64 -9.90 -31.38
C PRO A 589 5.45 -9.20 -32.48
N TYR A 590 6.63 -9.71 -32.75
CA TYR A 590 7.38 -9.30 -33.91
C TYR A 590 6.56 -9.59 -35.17
N PRO A 591 6.55 -8.71 -36.17
CA PRO A 591 6.08 -9.06 -37.50
C PRO A 591 6.81 -10.32 -37.97
N PRO A 592 6.12 -11.27 -38.64
CA PRO A 592 6.74 -12.53 -39.07
C PRO A 592 8.04 -12.36 -39.85
N ALA A 593 8.11 -11.37 -40.74
CA ALA A 593 9.32 -11.09 -41.51
C ALA A 593 10.51 -10.65 -40.65
N ILE A 594 10.26 -9.88 -39.58
CA ILE A 594 11.32 -9.45 -38.66
C ILE A 594 11.78 -10.65 -37.83
N TRP A 595 10.84 -11.49 -37.33
CA TRP A 595 11.20 -12.68 -36.60
C TRP A 595 12.03 -13.64 -37.45
N GLN A 596 11.62 -13.94 -38.66
CA GLN A 596 12.37 -14.79 -39.61
C GLN A 596 13.80 -14.31 -39.85
N ASP A 597 14.02 -13.00 -39.97
CA ASP A 597 15.36 -12.44 -40.10
C ASP A 597 16.20 -12.61 -38.84
N ILE A 598 15.61 -12.36 -37.65
CA ILE A 598 16.27 -12.59 -36.35
C ILE A 598 16.63 -14.07 -36.20
N GLU A 599 15.69 -14.96 -36.46
CA GLU A 599 15.89 -16.41 -36.36
C GLU A 599 16.98 -16.89 -37.31
N LEU A 600 16.96 -16.43 -38.55
CA LEU A 600 17.99 -16.77 -39.54
C LEU A 600 19.38 -16.32 -39.10
N ARG A 601 19.50 -15.12 -38.51
CA ARG A 601 20.77 -14.60 -37.97
C ARG A 601 21.23 -15.41 -36.78
N MET A 602 20.32 -15.75 -35.83
CA MET A 602 20.61 -16.60 -34.69
C MET A 602 21.06 -17.98 -35.14
N THR A 603 20.32 -18.62 -36.05
CA THR A 603 20.66 -19.94 -36.59
C THR A 603 22.03 -19.97 -37.28
N ARG A 604 22.38 -18.91 -38.03
CA ARG A 604 23.72 -18.77 -38.62
C ARG A 604 24.83 -18.55 -37.61
N ALA A 605 24.51 -17.94 -36.46
CA ALA A 605 25.49 -17.60 -35.45
C ALA A 605 25.74 -18.73 -34.45
N VAL A 606 24.70 -19.47 -34.06
CA VAL A 606 24.75 -20.45 -32.97
C VAL A 606 24.15 -21.81 -33.30
N GLY A 607 23.54 -21.98 -34.48
CA GLY A 607 22.81 -23.20 -34.90
C GLY A 607 21.30 -23.08 -34.76
N ALA A 608 20.59 -24.09 -35.21
CA ALA A 608 19.13 -24.15 -35.15
C ALA A 608 18.62 -24.08 -33.69
N PRO A 609 17.42 -23.51 -33.46
CA PRO A 609 16.83 -23.52 -32.13
C PRO A 609 16.63 -24.96 -31.63
N LEU A 610 16.91 -25.16 -30.34
CA LEU A 610 16.69 -26.43 -29.65
C LEU A 610 15.22 -26.64 -29.30
N TYR A 611 14.50 -25.54 -29.15
CA TYR A 611 13.05 -25.48 -28.95
C TYR A 611 12.50 -24.21 -29.60
N GLU A 612 11.33 -24.31 -30.19
CA GLU A 612 10.61 -23.17 -30.76
C GLU A 612 9.11 -23.41 -30.73
N ASP A 613 8.37 -22.36 -30.38
CA ASP A 613 6.92 -22.25 -30.49
C ASP A 613 6.50 -20.83 -30.93
N ASP A 614 5.22 -20.53 -30.88
CA ASP A 614 4.69 -19.21 -31.28
C ASP A 614 5.13 -18.07 -30.35
N PHE A 615 5.65 -18.39 -29.18
CA PHE A 615 5.98 -17.42 -28.13
C PHE A 615 7.49 -17.18 -27.98
N MET A 616 8.31 -18.22 -28.07
CA MET A 616 9.75 -18.16 -27.82
C MET A 616 10.54 -19.15 -28.64
N ALA A 617 11.82 -18.88 -28.77
CA ALA A 617 12.81 -19.83 -29.29
C ALA A 617 13.99 -19.91 -28.32
N VAL A 618 14.55 -21.11 -28.17
CA VAL A 618 15.71 -21.41 -27.31
C VAL A 618 16.87 -21.85 -28.20
N PHE A 619 17.94 -21.07 -28.19
CA PHE A 619 19.13 -21.35 -28.99
C PHE A 619 20.29 -21.86 -28.13
N PRO A 620 21.18 -22.72 -28.69
CA PRO A 620 22.42 -23.09 -28.03
C PRO A 620 23.37 -21.90 -27.96
N VAL A 621 24.27 -21.90 -27.00
CA VAL A 621 25.42 -20.98 -26.95
C VAL A 621 26.63 -21.73 -27.50
N PRO A 622 27.44 -21.15 -28.42
CA PRO A 622 28.63 -21.83 -28.93
C PRO A 622 29.62 -22.11 -27.79
N ALA A 623 30.25 -23.29 -27.83
CA ALA A 623 31.35 -23.57 -26.95
C ALA A 623 32.41 -22.47 -27.10
N GLY A 624 32.79 -21.83 -26.00
CA GLY A 624 33.71 -20.69 -25.98
C GLY A 624 35.13 -21.04 -26.39
#